data_328de38274d72494ab6ab914a274438a
#
_entry.id   328de38274d72494ab6ab914a274438a
#
_cell.length_a   1.000
_cell.length_b   1.000
_cell.length_c   1.000
_cell.angle_alpha   90.00
_cell.angle_beta   90.00
_cell.angle_gamma   90.00
#
_symmetry.space_group_name_H-M   'P 1'
#
loop_
_entity.id
_entity.type
_entity.pdbx_description
1 polymer ?
#
loop_
_entity_poly.entity_id
_entity_poly.type
_entity_poly.pdbx_seq_one_letter_code
_entity_poly.pdbx_strand_id
1 'polypeptide(L)'
;MRKFDTKVQYLKYKILREVTKHAFAGNLMDCYTDIPGVIVKGDESTMRCCVYKERAIVTERIKLALGGDKSNPNVIEVIDIACDECPVSGYNVLHDLCRGCIAHRCEDVCMKGAIDFDKDQKAVINKDKCVECGRCSTVCPYGAIVNRKRPCERACKVNAIHMGKSKCAEIDNDKCISCGACVYQCPFGAVMDKSFILDVIEMIKNKDKNDDKLYAVVAPSISSQFSYAKLGQVVTGIKELGFHTVVEAALGADMVAYAEAQELAEKKFLTSSCCPAFVDYIEKQFPVMKEHVSHNLSPMATIAKYIKETDENAKIVFIGPCTAKKMEFQKERVKPYIDSVITFEELQALFDGREIDITKLEEDVLDNASYYGRIFARSGGLADAVSQALSEHGIEDFKYDPVSCDGIEACRVALLKASKNVLPNNFIEGMACSGGCIGGAGCLTHGVKDKNEVDKYGREAMEKPLQARLVLRNNFI
;
A
#
# COMPACT_ATOMS: atom_id res chain seq x y z
N MET A 1 21.43 -1.54 -12.05
CA MET A 1 20.55 -2.15 -11.04
C MET A 1 19.10 -1.80 -11.37
N ARG A 2 18.14 -2.71 -11.18
CA ARG A 2 16.72 -2.44 -11.47
C ARG A 2 16.15 -1.59 -10.35
N LYS A 3 15.69 -0.34 -10.65
CA LYS A 3 15.05 0.55 -9.65
C LYS A 3 13.61 0.12 -9.34
N PHE A 4 12.95 -0.68 -10.18
CA PHE A 4 11.53 -1.08 -10.07
C PHE A 4 11.36 -2.56 -10.40
N ASP A 5 10.43 -3.24 -9.74
CA ASP A 5 10.15 -4.66 -9.98
C ASP A 5 9.47 -4.91 -11.31
N THR A 6 8.54 -4.05 -11.71
CA THR A 6 7.69 -4.28 -12.86
C THR A 6 7.76 -3.14 -13.90
N LYS A 7 7.44 -3.48 -15.16
CA LYS A 7 7.28 -2.47 -16.21
C LYS A 7 6.10 -1.52 -15.93
N VAL A 8 5.09 -1.98 -15.20
CA VAL A 8 3.93 -1.17 -14.81
C VAL A 8 4.35 -0.07 -13.83
N GLN A 9 5.13 -0.41 -12.81
CA GLN A 9 5.70 0.56 -11.87
C GLN A 9 6.62 1.56 -12.60
N TYR A 10 7.47 1.06 -13.49
CA TYR A 10 8.34 1.92 -14.29
C TYR A 10 7.55 2.90 -15.17
N LEU A 11 6.41 2.47 -15.74
CA LEU A 11 5.54 3.36 -16.50
C LEU A 11 4.87 4.41 -15.60
N LYS A 12 4.37 4.02 -14.42
CA LYS A 12 3.85 4.94 -13.39
C LYS A 12 4.89 5.99 -13.02
N TYR A 13 6.10 5.53 -12.72
CA TYR A 13 7.23 6.41 -12.40
C TYR A 13 7.54 7.41 -13.53
N LYS A 14 7.59 6.97 -14.81
CA LYS A 14 7.84 7.90 -15.93
C LYS A 14 6.81 9.03 -15.99
N ILE A 15 5.54 8.69 -15.76
CA ILE A 15 4.46 9.67 -15.76
C ILE A 15 4.63 10.65 -14.59
N LEU A 16 4.85 10.13 -13.38
CA LEU A 16 5.07 10.95 -12.18
C LEU A 16 6.28 11.88 -12.34
N ARG A 17 7.37 11.41 -12.96
CA ARG A 17 8.56 12.21 -13.22
C ARG A 17 8.26 13.37 -14.16
N GLU A 18 7.57 13.13 -15.28
CA GLU A 18 7.20 14.23 -16.22
C GLU A 18 6.22 15.22 -15.56
N VAL A 19 5.22 14.71 -14.81
CA VAL A 19 4.31 15.57 -14.02
C VAL A 19 5.11 16.42 -13.03
N THR A 20 6.04 15.83 -12.29
CA THR A 20 6.92 16.54 -11.34
C THR A 20 7.70 17.65 -12.03
N LYS A 21 8.37 17.34 -13.14
CA LYS A 21 9.18 18.28 -13.91
C LYS A 21 8.36 19.51 -14.32
N HIS A 22 7.19 19.29 -14.91
CA HIS A 22 6.32 20.38 -15.37
C HIS A 22 5.65 21.12 -14.20
N ALA A 23 5.34 20.45 -13.10
CA ALA A 23 4.78 21.09 -11.89
C ALA A 23 5.78 22.05 -11.26
N PHE A 24 7.05 21.66 -11.12
CA PHE A 24 8.09 22.57 -10.64
C PHE A 24 8.36 23.74 -11.60
N ALA A 25 8.32 23.49 -12.90
CA ALA A 25 8.46 24.52 -13.94
C ALA A 25 7.26 25.49 -13.99
N GLY A 26 6.12 25.13 -13.39
CA GLY A 26 4.90 25.96 -13.38
C GLY A 26 4.09 25.92 -14.67
N ASN A 27 4.41 25.03 -15.62
CA ASN A 27 3.77 24.90 -16.92
C ASN A 27 3.02 23.57 -17.12
N LEU A 28 2.69 22.86 -16.03
CA LEU A 28 2.07 21.53 -16.08
C LEU A 28 0.76 21.53 -16.89
N MET A 29 -0.09 22.54 -16.69
CA MET A 29 -1.39 22.61 -17.37
C MET A 29 -1.24 22.92 -18.87
N ASP A 30 -0.18 23.62 -19.27
CA ASP A 30 0.12 23.92 -20.66
C ASP A 30 0.67 22.70 -21.41
N CYS A 31 1.45 21.86 -20.71
CA CYS A 31 2.11 20.66 -21.25
C CYS A 31 1.34 19.36 -21.02
N TYR A 32 0.21 19.40 -20.33
CA TYR A 32 -0.58 18.22 -19.95
C TYR A 32 -0.89 17.29 -21.13
N THR A 33 -1.27 17.86 -22.28
CA THR A 33 -1.63 17.11 -23.49
C THR A 33 -0.42 16.52 -24.22
N ASP A 34 0.78 17.01 -23.96
CA ASP A 34 2.00 16.59 -24.65
C ASP A 34 2.69 15.42 -23.94
N ILE A 35 2.50 15.29 -22.61
CA ILE A 35 3.11 14.22 -21.80
C ILE A 35 2.86 12.82 -22.36
N PRO A 36 1.64 12.45 -22.84
CA PRO A 36 1.42 11.14 -23.44
C PRO A 36 2.34 10.85 -24.63
N GLY A 37 2.63 11.86 -25.46
CA GLY A 37 3.56 11.75 -26.59
C GLY A 37 5.02 11.62 -26.17
N VAL A 38 5.41 12.23 -25.04
CA VAL A 38 6.74 12.10 -24.45
C VAL A 38 6.97 10.70 -23.89
N ILE A 39 5.94 10.08 -23.29
CA ILE A 39 6.00 8.75 -22.68
C ILE A 39 5.93 7.65 -23.75
N VAL A 40 5.00 7.80 -24.73
CA VAL A 40 4.76 6.86 -25.84
C VAL A 40 5.23 7.52 -27.13
N LYS A 41 6.51 7.30 -27.44
CA LYS A 41 7.19 7.91 -28.59
C LYS A 41 6.92 7.13 -29.89
N GLY A 42 6.91 7.86 -31.02
CA GLY A 42 6.80 7.26 -32.35
C GLY A 42 5.38 6.81 -32.70
N ASP A 43 5.27 6.05 -33.78
CA ASP A 43 4.01 5.61 -34.37
C ASP A 43 3.70 4.14 -34.14
N GLU A 44 4.65 3.38 -33.57
CA GLU A 44 4.50 1.97 -33.27
C GLU A 44 4.12 1.75 -31.78
N SER A 45 3.14 0.88 -31.56
CA SER A 45 2.72 0.49 -30.22
C SER A 45 3.72 -0.48 -29.59
N THR A 46 3.96 -0.33 -28.30
CA THR A 46 4.90 -1.16 -27.54
C THR A 46 4.25 -1.94 -26.39
N MET A 47 3.06 -1.54 -25.97
CA MET A 47 2.39 -2.07 -24.79
C MET A 47 0.95 -2.54 -25.05
N ARG A 48 0.28 -1.94 -26.07
CA ARG A 48 -1.14 -2.19 -26.37
C ARG A 48 -1.35 -2.35 -27.89
N CYS A 49 -2.61 -2.50 -28.31
CA CYS A 49 -2.97 -2.73 -29.71
C CYS A 49 -2.58 -1.60 -30.67
N CYS A 50 -2.49 -0.36 -30.20
CA CYS A 50 -2.08 0.79 -31.00
C CYS A 50 -1.57 1.94 -30.12
N VAL A 51 -0.78 2.83 -30.73
CA VAL A 51 -0.19 4.00 -30.06
C VAL A 51 -1.24 4.96 -29.48
N TYR A 52 -2.38 5.08 -30.14
CA TYR A 52 -3.47 5.96 -29.68
C TYR A 52 -4.07 5.46 -28.36
N LYS A 53 -4.31 4.16 -28.23
CA LYS A 53 -4.78 3.53 -26.99
C LYS A 53 -3.75 3.67 -25.87
N GLU A 54 -2.47 3.50 -26.18
CA GLU A 54 -1.38 3.69 -25.21
C GLU A 54 -1.36 5.11 -24.67
N ARG A 55 -1.43 6.12 -25.55
CA ARG A 55 -1.49 7.54 -25.16
C ARG A 55 -2.74 7.87 -24.35
N ALA A 56 -3.91 7.34 -24.74
CA ALA A 56 -5.14 7.52 -23.98
C ALA A 56 -5.03 6.92 -22.55
N ILE A 57 -4.44 5.74 -22.39
CA ILE A 57 -4.18 5.14 -21.09
C ILE A 57 -3.21 6.00 -20.27
N VAL A 58 -2.17 6.56 -20.89
CA VAL A 58 -1.24 7.48 -20.22
C VAL A 58 -1.97 8.73 -19.74
N THR A 59 -2.89 9.30 -20.56
CA THR A 59 -3.71 10.45 -20.17
C THR A 59 -4.55 10.16 -18.93
N GLU A 60 -5.21 8.99 -18.87
CA GLU A 60 -5.96 8.60 -17.66
C GLU A 60 -5.05 8.44 -16.44
N ARG A 61 -3.84 7.91 -16.61
CA ARG A 61 -2.87 7.81 -15.52
C ARG A 61 -2.35 9.17 -15.05
N ILE A 62 -2.24 10.15 -15.94
CA ILE A 62 -1.89 11.52 -15.57
C ILE A 62 -2.98 12.10 -14.66
N LYS A 63 -4.27 11.85 -14.93
CA LYS A 63 -5.36 12.27 -14.03
C LYS A 63 -5.16 11.75 -12.61
N LEU A 64 -4.74 10.48 -12.45
CA LEU A 64 -4.43 9.91 -11.13
C LEU A 64 -3.17 10.54 -10.50
N ALA A 65 -2.17 10.89 -11.32
CA ALA A 65 -1.01 11.65 -10.86
C ALA A 65 -1.37 13.07 -10.40
N LEU A 66 -2.48 13.64 -10.92
CA LEU A 66 -3.04 14.93 -10.52
C LEU A 66 -4.04 14.84 -9.34
N GLY A 67 -4.14 13.69 -8.67
CA GLY A 67 -5.02 13.48 -7.52
C GLY A 67 -6.29 12.66 -7.78
N GLY A 68 -6.52 12.23 -9.02
CA GLY A 68 -7.66 11.37 -9.41
C GLY A 68 -9.03 12.04 -9.29
N ASP A 69 -10.07 11.21 -9.21
CA ASP A 69 -11.44 11.68 -9.03
C ASP A 69 -11.70 12.07 -7.57
N LYS A 70 -11.95 13.36 -7.34
CA LYS A 70 -12.25 13.90 -6.00
C LYS A 70 -13.58 13.42 -5.43
N SER A 71 -14.52 12.98 -6.27
CA SER A 71 -15.80 12.41 -5.83
C SER A 71 -15.68 10.98 -5.30
N ASN A 72 -14.65 10.26 -5.71
CA ASN A 72 -14.36 8.92 -5.22
C ASN A 72 -13.60 9.00 -3.89
N PRO A 73 -14.18 8.53 -2.76
CA PRO A 73 -13.53 8.59 -1.45
C PRO A 73 -12.31 7.65 -1.35
N ASN A 74 -12.17 6.66 -2.25
CA ASN A 74 -11.06 5.73 -2.24
C ASN A 74 -9.82 6.34 -2.92
N VAL A 75 -8.64 5.99 -2.40
CA VAL A 75 -7.36 6.34 -3.04
C VAL A 75 -6.97 5.37 -4.15
N ILE A 76 -7.68 4.26 -4.31
CA ILE A 76 -7.45 3.29 -5.38
C ILE A 76 -8.56 3.43 -6.41
N GLU A 77 -8.17 3.60 -7.66
CA GLU A 77 -9.08 3.75 -8.81
C GLU A 77 -8.77 2.74 -9.91
N VAL A 78 -9.77 2.52 -10.77
CA VAL A 78 -9.67 1.65 -11.94
C VAL A 78 -9.70 2.50 -13.20
N ILE A 79 -8.76 2.27 -14.09
CA ILE A 79 -8.68 2.87 -15.43
C ILE A 79 -9.34 1.91 -16.41
N ASP A 80 -10.56 2.19 -16.80
CA ASP A 80 -11.41 1.29 -17.59
C ASP A 80 -10.77 0.92 -18.92
N ILE A 81 -10.26 1.90 -19.67
CA ILE A 81 -9.59 1.69 -20.96
C ILE A 81 -8.34 0.80 -20.85
N ALA A 82 -7.74 0.69 -19.67
CA ALA A 82 -6.63 -0.21 -19.41
C ALA A 82 -7.08 -1.59 -18.89
N CYS A 83 -8.30 -1.66 -18.31
CA CYS A 83 -8.87 -2.87 -17.72
C CYS A 83 -9.54 -3.81 -18.74
N ASP A 84 -9.88 -3.33 -19.92
CA ASP A 84 -10.66 -4.02 -20.94
C ASP A 84 -10.00 -5.29 -21.51
N GLU A 85 -8.68 -5.39 -21.47
CA GLU A 85 -7.94 -6.57 -21.95
C GLU A 85 -7.94 -7.74 -20.94
N CYS A 86 -8.41 -7.50 -19.72
CA CYS A 86 -8.47 -8.56 -18.73
C CYS A 86 -9.55 -9.60 -19.10
N PRO A 87 -9.25 -10.91 -19.04
CA PRO A 87 -10.24 -11.91 -19.35
C PRO A 87 -11.43 -11.82 -18.40
N VAL A 88 -12.60 -12.24 -18.88
CA VAL A 88 -13.82 -12.30 -18.08
C VAL A 88 -13.63 -13.30 -16.94
N SER A 89 -13.97 -12.87 -15.72
CA SER A 89 -13.88 -13.70 -14.51
C SER A 89 -14.87 -14.84 -14.49
N GLY A 90 -14.68 -15.80 -13.60
CA GLY A 90 -15.54 -16.96 -13.39
C GLY A 90 -15.22 -18.14 -14.30
N TYR A 91 -16.14 -19.08 -14.41
CA TYR A 91 -15.96 -20.27 -15.24
C TYR A 91 -15.97 -19.92 -16.73
N ASN A 92 -14.93 -20.34 -17.43
CA ASN A 92 -14.73 -20.13 -18.86
C ASN A 92 -14.36 -21.44 -19.53
N VAL A 93 -14.74 -21.61 -20.78
CA VAL A 93 -14.32 -22.73 -21.61
C VAL A 93 -13.04 -22.40 -22.34
N LEU A 94 -12.05 -23.27 -22.23
CA LEU A 94 -10.83 -23.23 -23.06
C LEU A 94 -11.14 -23.93 -24.38
N HIS A 95 -11.38 -23.16 -25.44
CA HIS A 95 -11.82 -23.66 -26.75
C HIS A 95 -10.84 -24.70 -27.33
N ASP A 96 -9.54 -24.54 -27.09
CA ASP A 96 -8.51 -25.47 -27.58
C ASP A 96 -8.59 -26.85 -26.90
N LEU A 97 -9.07 -26.90 -25.64
CA LEU A 97 -9.24 -28.12 -24.87
C LEU A 97 -10.63 -28.71 -25.01
N CYS A 98 -11.65 -27.89 -25.31
CA CYS A 98 -13.00 -28.39 -25.54
C CYS A 98 -13.08 -29.19 -26.84
N ARG A 99 -13.49 -30.46 -26.75
CA ARG A 99 -13.52 -31.37 -27.89
C ARG A 99 -14.92 -31.50 -28.51
N GLY A 100 -15.92 -30.75 -28.04
CA GLY A 100 -17.28 -30.89 -28.55
C GLY A 100 -17.81 -32.32 -28.39
N CYS A 101 -17.65 -32.91 -27.20
CA CYS A 101 -17.95 -34.33 -26.98
C CYS A 101 -19.49 -34.54 -26.99
N ILE A 102 -19.90 -35.63 -27.64
CA ILE A 102 -21.33 -36.02 -27.79
C ILE A 102 -22.04 -36.18 -26.44
N ALA A 103 -21.29 -36.53 -25.40
CA ALA A 103 -21.89 -36.81 -24.08
C ALA A 103 -22.39 -35.56 -23.34
N HIS A 104 -22.01 -34.36 -23.75
CA HIS A 104 -22.44 -33.05 -23.21
C HIS A 104 -22.61 -32.99 -21.68
N ARG A 105 -21.81 -33.74 -20.91
CA ARG A 105 -21.91 -33.83 -19.44
C ARG A 105 -21.91 -32.50 -18.73
N CYS A 106 -21.23 -31.50 -19.31
CA CYS A 106 -21.18 -30.15 -18.76
C CYS A 106 -22.56 -29.44 -18.84
N GLU A 107 -23.32 -29.70 -19.91
CA GLU A 107 -24.70 -29.21 -20.08
C GLU A 107 -25.65 -29.96 -19.13
N ASP A 108 -25.60 -31.28 -19.09
CA ASP A 108 -26.48 -32.12 -18.27
C ASP A 108 -26.43 -31.77 -16.78
N VAL A 109 -25.21 -31.41 -16.28
CA VAL A 109 -25.03 -31.07 -14.87
C VAL A 109 -25.41 -29.62 -14.55
N CYS A 110 -25.66 -28.79 -15.56
CA CYS A 110 -25.96 -27.36 -15.39
C CYS A 110 -27.44 -27.12 -15.09
N MET A 111 -27.81 -27.09 -13.82
CA MET A 111 -29.20 -26.83 -13.38
C MET A 111 -29.74 -25.46 -13.79
N LYS A 112 -28.91 -24.53 -14.27
CA LYS A 112 -29.29 -23.20 -14.72
C LYS A 112 -29.40 -23.08 -16.24
N GLY A 113 -29.11 -24.15 -16.98
CA GLY A 113 -29.10 -24.14 -18.45
C GLY A 113 -28.20 -23.02 -18.99
N ALA A 114 -27.03 -22.86 -18.38
CA ALA A 114 -26.10 -21.79 -18.72
C ALA A 114 -25.02 -22.24 -19.74
N ILE A 115 -25.11 -23.47 -20.25
CA ILE A 115 -24.14 -23.98 -21.23
C ILE A 115 -24.85 -24.17 -22.56
N ASP A 116 -24.35 -23.48 -23.56
CA ASP A 116 -24.75 -23.58 -24.94
C ASP A 116 -23.55 -24.12 -25.76
N PHE A 117 -23.76 -24.44 -27.05
CA PHE A 117 -22.75 -24.93 -27.96
C PHE A 117 -22.64 -24.00 -29.18
N ASP A 118 -21.43 -23.72 -29.61
CA ASP A 118 -21.19 -22.96 -30.82
C ASP A 118 -21.34 -23.84 -32.09
N LYS A 119 -21.08 -23.25 -33.28
CA LYS A 119 -21.14 -23.94 -34.55
C LYS A 119 -20.16 -25.13 -34.66
N ASP A 120 -19.10 -25.11 -33.89
CA ASP A 120 -18.07 -26.17 -33.86
C ASP A 120 -18.34 -27.17 -32.72
N GLN A 121 -19.58 -27.16 -32.16
CA GLN A 121 -20.01 -28.01 -31.03
C GLN A 121 -19.17 -27.81 -29.75
N LYS A 122 -18.48 -26.71 -29.62
CA LYS A 122 -17.72 -26.39 -28.41
C LYS A 122 -18.63 -25.68 -27.41
N ALA A 123 -18.50 -26.04 -26.14
CA ALA A 123 -19.29 -25.45 -25.07
C ALA A 123 -19.02 -23.96 -24.91
N VAL A 124 -20.08 -23.18 -24.68
CA VAL A 124 -20.04 -21.75 -24.36
C VAL A 124 -20.85 -21.52 -23.11
N ILE A 125 -20.29 -20.79 -22.14
CA ILE A 125 -20.97 -20.47 -20.89
C ILE A 125 -21.65 -19.11 -20.99
N ASN A 126 -22.99 -19.10 -20.89
CA ASN A 126 -23.77 -17.89 -20.77
C ASN A 126 -23.58 -17.29 -19.36
N LYS A 127 -22.89 -16.15 -19.28
CA LYS A 127 -22.53 -15.52 -18.02
C LYS A 127 -23.72 -14.97 -17.24
N ASP A 128 -24.78 -14.57 -17.93
CA ASP A 128 -25.97 -14.02 -17.29
C ASP A 128 -26.79 -15.10 -16.56
N LYS A 129 -26.72 -16.35 -17.04
CA LYS A 129 -27.37 -17.51 -16.42
C LYS A 129 -26.49 -18.24 -15.42
N CYS A 130 -25.15 -18.10 -15.55
CA CYS A 130 -24.18 -18.86 -14.78
C CYS A 130 -24.09 -18.36 -13.33
N VAL A 131 -24.37 -19.25 -12.36
CA VAL A 131 -24.22 -18.95 -10.91
C VAL A 131 -22.89 -19.41 -10.32
N GLU A 132 -21.90 -19.69 -11.16
CA GLU A 132 -20.53 -20.06 -10.78
C GLU A 132 -20.41 -21.26 -9.81
N CYS A 133 -21.31 -22.21 -9.84
CA CYS A 133 -21.32 -23.37 -8.94
C CYS A 133 -20.20 -24.40 -9.22
N GLY A 134 -19.56 -24.35 -10.39
CA GLY A 134 -18.41 -25.18 -10.75
C GLY A 134 -18.72 -26.62 -11.18
N ARG A 135 -19.97 -27.09 -11.14
CA ARG A 135 -20.32 -28.48 -11.47
C ARG A 135 -19.87 -28.90 -12.86
N CYS A 136 -19.99 -28.02 -13.85
CA CYS A 136 -19.57 -28.31 -15.23
C CYS A 136 -18.05 -28.56 -15.34
N SER A 137 -17.25 -27.88 -14.52
CA SER A 137 -15.79 -28.05 -14.47
C SER A 137 -15.40 -29.43 -13.93
N THR A 138 -16.13 -29.96 -12.94
CA THR A 138 -15.81 -31.25 -12.31
C THR A 138 -16.14 -32.46 -13.19
N VAL A 139 -17.09 -32.33 -14.13
CA VAL A 139 -17.52 -33.42 -15.01
C VAL A 139 -16.86 -33.39 -16.40
N CYS A 140 -16.12 -32.33 -16.72
CA CYS A 140 -15.43 -32.22 -17.99
C CYS A 140 -14.19 -33.15 -18.03
N PRO A 141 -14.18 -34.20 -18.88
CA PRO A 141 -13.07 -35.17 -18.90
C PRO A 141 -11.76 -34.58 -19.44
N TYR A 142 -11.84 -33.43 -20.13
CA TYR A 142 -10.68 -32.77 -20.73
C TYR A 142 -10.19 -31.58 -19.90
N GLY A 143 -10.82 -31.26 -18.75
CA GLY A 143 -10.49 -30.08 -17.95
C GLY A 143 -10.63 -28.77 -18.73
N ALA A 144 -11.50 -28.75 -19.75
CA ALA A 144 -11.67 -27.58 -20.62
C ALA A 144 -12.42 -26.43 -19.95
N ILE A 145 -13.09 -26.64 -18.83
CA ILE A 145 -13.82 -25.62 -18.10
C ILE A 145 -13.06 -25.23 -16.84
N VAL A 146 -12.60 -23.99 -16.79
CA VAL A 146 -11.72 -23.50 -15.72
C VAL A 146 -12.31 -22.25 -15.08
N ASN A 147 -12.16 -22.12 -13.77
CA ASN A 147 -12.46 -20.88 -13.08
C ASN A 147 -11.29 -19.91 -13.17
N ARG A 148 -11.50 -18.76 -13.80
CA ARG A 148 -10.51 -17.69 -13.92
C ARG A 148 -10.87 -16.54 -12.99
N LYS A 149 -10.00 -16.24 -12.06
CA LYS A 149 -10.05 -15.00 -11.30
C LYS A 149 -9.00 -14.04 -11.85
N ARG A 150 -9.37 -12.77 -12.01
CA ARG A 150 -8.43 -11.72 -12.39
C ARG A 150 -7.34 -11.56 -11.33
N PRO A 151 -6.14 -11.11 -11.68
CA PRO A 151 -5.07 -10.90 -10.71
C PRO A 151 -5.48 -9.98 -9.55
N CYS A 152 -6.23 -8.90 -9.82
CA CYS A 152 -6.74 -8.00 -8.79
C CYS A 152 -7.78 -8.68 -7.86
N GLU A 153 -8.69 -9.49 -8.39
CA GLU A 153 -9.67 -10.25 -7.59
C GLU A 153 -8.98 -11.30 -6.71
N ARG A 154 -7.97 -11.98 -7.26
CA ARG A 154 -7.19 -12.98 -6.52
C ARG A 154 -6.34 -12.36 -5.42
N ALA A 155 -5.81 -11.15 -5.67
CA ALA A 155 -5.03 -10.39 -4.70
C ALA A 155 -5.89 -9.82 -3.56
N CYS A 156 -7.16 -9.52 -3.83
CA CYS A 156 -8.05 -8.91 -2.85
C CYS A 156 -8.57 -9.92 -1.83
N LYS A 157 -7.97 -9.97 -0.67
CA LYS A 157 -8.31 -10.92 0.40
C LYS A 157 -9.57 -10.54 1.18
N VAL A 158 -10.08 -9.31 0.97
CA VAL A 158 -11.35 -8.84 1.54
C VAL A 158 -12.51 -8.89 0.52
N ASN A 159 -12.27 -9.42 -0.69
CA ASN A 159 -13.23 -9.52 -1.78
C ASN A 159 -13.93 -8.19 -2.12
N ALA A 160 -13.19 -7.09 -2.06
CA ALA A 160 -13.69 -5.75 -2.36
C ALA A 160 -13.61 -5.39 -3.84
N ILE A 161 -12.90 -6.15 -4.67
CA ILE A 161 -12.75 -5.90 -6.11
C ILE A 161 -13.32 -7.09 -6.89
N HIS A 162 -14.14 -6.80 -7.89
CA HIS A 162 -14.79 -7.79 -8.73
C HIS A 162 -14.99 -7.24 -10.15
N MET A 163 -15.36 -8.09 -11.08
CA MET A 163 -15.73 -7.68 -12.43
C MET A 163 -17.12 -7.05 -12.44
N GLY A 164 -17.21 -5.81 -12.88
CA GLY A 164 -18.48 -5.11 -13.07
C GLY A 164 -19.20 -5.46 -14.37
N LYS A 165 -20.34 -4.84 -14.59
CA LYS A 165 -21.18 -5.02 -15.80
C LYS A 165 -20.48 -4.57 -17.08
N SER A 166 -19.65 -3.56 -17.00
CA SER A 166 -18.79 -3.05 -18.10
C SER A 166 -17.65 -4.01 -18.48
N LYS A 167 -17.51 -5.15 -17.78
CA LYS A 167 -16.36 -6.07 -17.84
C LYS A 167 -15.06 -5.45 -17.36
N CYS A 168 -15.06 -4.25 -16.80
CA CYS A 168 -13.97 -3.67 -16.06
C CYS A 168 -14.04 -4.07 -14.58
N ALA A 169 -12.97 -3.85 -13.82
CA ALA A 169 -12.99 -4.07 -12.38
C ALA A 169 -13.75 -2.95 -11.68
N GLU A 170 -14.54 -3.28 -10.68
CA GLU A 170 -15.23 -2.35 -9.79
C GLU A 170 -14.78 -2.59 -8.35
N ILE A 171 -14.65 -1.53 -7.57
CA ILE A 171 -14.23 -1.59 -6.16
C ILE A 171 -15.40 -1.25 -5.26
N ASP A 172 -15.75 -2.19 -4.38
CA ASP A 172 -16.70 -2.01 -3.30
C ASP A 172 -16.00 -1.27 -2.15
N ASN A 173 -16.27 0.03 -2.01
CA ASN A 173 -15.64 0.88 -1.01
C ASN A 173 -16.01 0.51 0.43
N ASP A 174 -17.16 -0.13 0.65
CA ASP A 174 -17.58 -0.58 1.98
C ASP A 174 -16.71 -1.75 2.48
N LYS A 175 -16.12 -2.52 1.56
CA LYS A 175 -15.22 -3.63 1.87
C LYS A 175 -13.75 -3.27 1.69
N CYS A 176 -13.43 -2.32 0.82
CA CYS A 176 -12.05 -1.98 0.49
C CYS A 176 -11.33 -1.38 1.70
N ILE A 177 -10.15 -1.91 2.01
CA ILE A 177 -9.24 -1.45 3.07
C ILE A 177 -8.03 -0.68 2.52
N SER A 178 -8.05 -0.31 1.26
CA SER A 178 -7.02 0.48 0.55
C SER A 178 -5.59 -0.04 0.67
N CYS A 179 -5.41 -1.35 0.89
CA CYS A 179 -4.09 -1.97 1.09
C CYS A 179 -3.19 -1.99 -0.15
N GLY A 180 -3.72 -1.73 -1.35
CA GLY A 180 -2.94 -1.66 -2.59
C GLY A 180 -2.53 -2.99 -3.22
N ALA A 181 -2.88 -4.15 -2.66
CA ALA A 181 -2.51 -5.45 -3.24
C ALA A 181 -2.98 -5.61 -4.70
N CYS A 182 -4.16 -5.09 -5.04
CA CYS A 182 -4.69 -5.08 -6.40
C CYS A 182 -3.91 -4.15 -7.35
N VAL A 183 -3.33 -3.07 -6.83
CA VAL A 183 -2.46 -2.14 -7.59
C VAL A 183 -1.20 -2.86 -8.03
N TYR A 184 -0.49 -3.48 -7.09
CA TYR A 184 0.76 -4.18 -7.36
C TYR A 184 0.57 -5.39 -8.30
N GLN A 185 -0.53 -6.12 -8.16
CA GLN A 185 -0.79 -7.36 -8.92
C GLN A 185 -1.41 -7.13 -10.31
N CYS A 186 -1.81 -5.90 -10.66
CA CYS A 186 -2.42 -5.64 -11.96
C CYS A 186 -1.38 -5.63 -13.10
N PRO A 187 -1.39 -6.62 -14.02
CA PRO A 187 -0.38 -6.71 -15.07
C PRO A 187 -0.52 -5.62 -16.14
N PHE A 188 -1.69 -4.98 -16.20
CA PHE A 188 -1.99 -3.88 -17.13
C PHE A 188 -1.83 -2.50 -16.48
N GLY A 189 -1.63 -2.44 -15.13
CA GLY A 189 -1.65 -1.20 -14.38
C GLY A 189 -2.95 -0.43 -14.53
N ALA A 190 -4.06 -1.17 -14.68
CA ALA A 190 -5.39 -0.58 -14.74
C ALA A 190 -5.90 -0.17 -13.35
N VAL A 191 -5.47 -0.87 -12.31
CA VAL A 191 -5.74 -0.49 -10.91
C VAL A 191 -4.56 0.32 -10.41
N MET A 192 -4.79 1.55 -9.97
CA MET A 192 -3.74 2.47 -9.51
C MET A 192 -4.20 3.26 -8.28
N ASP A 193 -3.24 3.75 -7.53
CA ASP A 193 -3.47 4.69 -6.43
C ASP A 193 -3.36 6.14 -6.89
N LYS A 194 -4.17 7.01 -6.30
CA LYS A 194 -4.08 8.46 -6.44
C LYS A 194 -2.74 8.96 -5.92
N SER A 195 -2.20 9.96 -6.58
CA SER A 195 -0.98 10.63 -6.13
C SER A 195 -1.32 11.94 -5.41
N PHE A 196 -0.56 12.23 -4.37
CA PHE A 196 -0.56 13.51 -3.69
C PHE A 196 0.75 14.27 -3.90
N ILE A 197 1.47 13.92 -4.97
CA ILE A 197 2.77 14.51 -5.29
C ILE A 197 2.65 16.02 -5.58
N LEU A 198 1.54 16.47 -6.16
CA LEU A 198 1.31 17.88 -6.46
C LEU A 198 1.14 18.71 -5.19
N ASP A 199 0.45 18.18 -4.18
CA ASP A 199 0.30 18.87 -2.89
C ASP A 199 1.67 19.09 -2.25
N VAL A 200 2.56 18.09 -2.33
CA VAL A 200 3.94 18.19 -1.83
C VAL A 200 4.74 19.22 -2.63
N ILE A 201 4.63 19.22 -3.96
CA ILE A 201 5.33 20.20 -4.81
C ILE A 201 4.83 21.62 -4.50
N GLU A 202 3.54 21.79 -4.28
CA GLU A 202 2.97 23.09 -3.91
C GLU A 202 3.48 23.56 -2.54
N MET A 203 3.53 22.70 -1.55
CA MET A 203 4.11 23.01 -0.23
C MET A 203 5.59 23.43 -0.39
N ILE A 204 6.40 22.69 -1.15
CA ILE A 204 7.82 23.00 -1.39
C ILE A 204 7.96 24.39 -2.05
N LYS A 205 7.12 24.72 -3.06
CA LYS A 205 7.18 26.00 -3.78
C LYS A 205 6.75 27.19 -2.94
N ASN A 206 5.84 27.00 -1.98
CA ASN A 206 5.24 28.08 -1.21
C ASN A 206 5.78 28.21 0.23
N LYS A 207 6.67 27.30 0.67
CA LYS A 207 7.20 27.24 2.03
C LYS A 207 7.75 28.61 2.53
N ASP A 208 8.56 29.27 1.71
CA ASP A 208 9.21 30.52 2.09
C ASP A 208 8.20 31.69 2.16
N LYS A 209 7.10 31.63 1.39
CA LYS A 209 6.04 32.63 1.41
C LYS A 209 5.16 32.50 2.66
N ASN A 210 4.98 31.26 3.13
CA ASN A 210 4.10 30.93 4.25
C ASN A 210 4.86 30.81 5.57
N ASP A 211 6.20 30.90 5.54
CA ASP A 211 7.08 30.57 6.68
C ASP A 211 6.86 29.13 7.18
N ASP A 212 6.55 28.22 6.25
CA ASP A 212 6.31 26.80 6.54
C ASP A 212 7.64 26.04 6.66
N LYS A 213 7.76 25.21 7.69
CA LYS A 213 8.85 24.24 7.84
C LYS A 213 8.37 22.85 7.41
N LEU A 214 8.86 22.36 6.29
CA LEU A 214 8.48 21.05 5.76
C LEU A 214 9.27 19.93 6.43
N TYR A 215 8.56 19.07 7.15
CA TYR A 215 9.11 17.86 7.78
C TYR A 215 8.79 16.63 6.92
N ALA A 216 9.82 15.88 6.54
CA ALA A 216 9.64 14.58 5.91
C ALA A 216 9.66 13.49 6.99
N VAL A 217 8.52 12.88 7.26
CA VAL A 217 8.43 11.72 8.15
C VAL A 217 8.57 10.45 7.33
N VAL A 218 9.70 9.74 7.48
CA VAL A 218 10.03 8.59 6.62
C VAL A 218 9.79 7.25 7.32
N ALA A 219 9.15 6.32 6.61
CA ALA A 219 8.95 4.96 7.10
C ALA A 219 10.28 4.19 7.16
N PRO A 220 10.54 3.35 8.19
CA PRO A 220 11.82 2.64 8.34
C PRO A 220 12.09 1.64 7.20
N SER A 221 11.06 1.21 6.44
CA SER A 221 11.23 0.42 5.23
C SER A 221 12.02 1.13 4.12
N ILE A 222 12.27 2.45 4.22
CA ILE A 222 13.12 3.19 3.28
C ILE A 222 14.53 2.60 3.20
N SER A 223 15.02 1.99 4.27
CA SER A 223 16.33 1.36 4.36
C SER A 223 16.58 0.25 3.33
N SER A 224 15.52 -0.39 2.84
CA SER A 224 15.60 -1.45 1.84
C SER A 224 15.29 -1.01 0.40
N GLN A 225 14.83 0.24 0.19
CA GLN A 225 14.22 0.64 -1.07
C GLN A 225 15.17 1.27 -2.09
N PHE A 226 16.02 2.16 -1.65
CA PHE A 226 16.95 2.87 -2.53
C PHE A 226 18.32 2.16 -2.58
N SER A 227 18.33 0.87 -2.90
CA SER A 227 19.50 -0.02 -2.85
C SER A 227 20.70 0.40 -3.75
N TYR A 228 20.52 1.41 -4.60
CA TYR A 228 21.54 1.98 -5.47
C TYR A 228 22.27 3.19 -4.84
N ALA A 229 21.81 3.67 -3.68
CA ALA A 229 22.38 4.77 -2.90
C ALA A 229 22.43 4.38 -1.42
N LYS A 230 23.21 5.11 -0.63
CA LYS A 230 23.21 4.95 0.81
C LYS A 230 22.04 5.71 1.44
N LEU A 231 21.55 5.25 2.60
CA LEU A 231 20.40 5.89 3.27
C LEU A 231 20.70 7.37 3.57
N GLY A 232 21.88 7.71 4.05
CA GLY A 232 22.28 9.10 4.31
C GLY A 232 22.23 9.99 3.06
N GLN A 233 22.53 9.44 1.87
CA GLN A 233 22.39 10.15 0.59
C GLN A 233 20.92 10.39 0.22
N VAL A 234 20.03 9.44 0.54
CA VAL A 234 18.58 9.61 0.35
C VAL A 234 18.06 10.74 1.25
N VAL A 235 18.52 10.78 2.51
CA VAL A 235 18.20 11.85 3.47
C VAL A 235 18.61 13.23 2.94
N THR A 236 19.85 13.36 2.47
CA THR A 236 20.33 14.59 1.84
C THR A 236 19.48 14.96 0.62
N GLY A 237 19.16 13.99 -0.24
CA GLY A 237 18.28 14.22 -1.40
C GLY A 237 16.91 14.75 -1.02
N ILE A 238 16.31 14.26 0.06
CA ILE A 238 15.03 14.76 0.58
C ILE A 238 15.18 16.23 1.02
N LYS A 239 16.28 16.58 1.71
CA LYS A 239 16.55 17.96 2.09
C LYS A 239 16.78 18.86 0.87
N GLU A 240 17.48 18.39 -0.17
CA GLU A 240 17.66 19.11 -1.42
C GLU A 240 16.36 19.35 -2.20
N LEU A 241 15.35 18.48 -2.06
CA LEU A 241 14.01 18.74 -2.58
C LEU A 241 13.36 19.98 -1.94
N GLY A 242 13.84 20.39 -0.76
CA GLY A 242 13.36 21.57 -0.05
C GLY A 242 12.73 21.28 1.31
N PHE A 243 12.83 20.05 1.80
CA PHE A 243 12.39 19.73 3.16
C PHE A 243 13.37 20.35 4.19
N HIS A 244 12.81 20.86 5.28
CA HIS A 244 13.57 21.44 6.38
C HIS A 244 14.35 20.36 7.14
N THR A 245 13.70 19.23 7.43
CA THR A 245 14.33 18.11 8.13
C THR A 245 13.66 16.79 7.78
N VAL A 246 14.37 15.70 8.05
CA VAL A 246 13.89 14.32 7.89
C VAL A 246 13.82 13.67 9.27
N VAL A 247 12.68 13.08 9.60
CA VAL A 247 12.40 12.42 10.88
C VAL A 247 11.97 10.98 10.62
N GLU A 248 12.45 10.06 11.44
CA GLU A 248 12.03 8.67 11.36
C GLU A 248 10.61 8.47 11.92
N ALA A 249 9.70 7.88 11.14
CA ALA A 249 8.43 7.39 11.68
C ALA A 249 8.63 6.33 12.77
N ALA A 250 9.81 5.73 12.82
CA ALA A 250 10.24 4.79 13.83
C ALA A 250 10.27 5.40 15.23
N LEU A 251 10.53 6.70 15.39
CA LEU A 251 10.38 7.39 16.68
C LEU A 251 8.92 7.38 17.16
N GLY A 252 7.98 7.60 16.23
CA GLY A 252 6.55 7.44 16.53
C GLY A 252 6.20 5.99 16.87
N ALA A 253 6.90 5.00 16.29
CA ALA A 253 6.72 3.60 16.62
C ALA A 253 7.21 3.27 18.04
N ASP A 254 8.33 3.85 18.47
CA ASP A 254 8.79 3.76 19.88
C ASP A 254 7.73 4.30 20.84
N MET A 255 7.15 5.47 20.54
CA MET A 255 6.09 6.07 21.36
C MET A 255 4.83 5.20 21.41
N VAL A 256 4.44 4.64 20.27
CA VAL A 256 3.25 3.76 20.18
C VAL A 256 3.48 2.46 20.93
N ALA A 257 4.63 1.79 20.74
CA ALA A 257 4.92 0.55 21.45
C ALA A 257 4.90 0.73 22.98
N TYR A 258 5.45 1.85 23.46
CA TYR A 258 5.47 2.19 24.89
C TYR A 258 4.05 2.39 25.44
N ALA A 259 3.19 3.10 24.71
CA ALA A 259 1.80 3.31 25.09
C ALA A 259 0.93 2.03 24.94
N GLU A 260 1.13 1.25 23.87
CA GLU A 260 0.40 -0.02 23.64
C GLU A 260 0.75 -1.07 24.72
N ALA A 261 1.99 -1.11 25.20
CA ALA A 261 2.38 -2.00 26.29
C ALA A 261 1.60 -1.72 27.58
N GLN A 262 1.44 -0.45 27.95
CA GLN A 262 0.64 -0.04 29.09
C GLN A 262 -0.84 -0.39 28.89
N GLU A 263 -1.41 0.00 27.73
CA GLU A 263 -2.82 -0.29 27.39
C GLU A 263 -3.10 -1.81 27.40
N LEU A 264 -2.18 -2.63 26.89
CA LEU A 264 -2.28 -4.09 26.91
C LEU A 264 -2.27 -4.66 28.33
N ALA A 265 -1.38 -4.15 29.18
CA ALA A 265 -1.30 -4.59 30.57
C ALA A 265 -2.60 -4.28 31.35
N GLU A 266 -3.27 -3.16 31.03
CA GLU A 266 -4.55 -2.78 31.63
C GLU A 266 -5.71 -3.63 31.08
N LYS A 267 -5.83 -3.73 29.74
CA LYS A 267 -6.96 -4.39 29.07
C LYS A 267 -6.86 -5.91 29.00
N LYS A 268 -5.66 -6.49 29.19
CA LYS A 268 -5.35 -7.92 29.11
C LYS A 268 -5.46 -8.55 27.72
N PHE A 269 -6.09 -7.92 26.77
CA PHE A 269 -6.16 -8.31 25.36
C PHE A 269 -6.22 -7.07 24.47
N LEU A 270 -5.40 -7.04 23.41
CA LEU A 270 -5.33 -5.89 22.49
C LEU A 270 -5.00 -6.35 21.06
N THR A 271 -5.45 -5.58 20.09
CA THR A 271 -4.93 -5.63 18.70
C THR A 271 -4.19 -4.34 18.37
N SER A 272 -3.16 -4.43 17.56
CA SER A 272 -2.38 -3.27 17.15
C SER A 272 -3.17 -2.25 16.33
N SER A 273 -2.76 -0.98 16.37
CA SER A 273 -3.35 0.12 15.57
C SER A 273 -2.40 0.68 14.50
N CYS A 274 -1.18 0.19 14.38
CA CYS A 274 -0.13 0.73 13.52
C CYS A 274 -0.42 0.61 12.02
N CYS A 275 -1.14 -0.46 11.59
CA CYS A 275 -1.50 -0.70 10.19
C CYS A 275 -2.94 -0.24 9.90
N PRO A 276 -3.15 0.87 9.16
CA PRO A 276 -4.50 1.39 8.91
C PRO A 276 -5.39 0.43 8.12
N ALA A 277 -4.81 -0.38 7.21
CA ALA A 277 -5.56 -1.39 6.50
C ALA A 277 -6.05 -2.54 7.42
N PHE A 278 -5.29 -2.87 8.45
CA PHE A 278 -5.71 -3.86 9.45
C PHE A 278 -6.82 -3.31 10.36
N VAL A 279 -6.70 -2.04 10.76
CA VAL A 279 -7.77 -1.35 11.54
C VAL A 279 -9.05 -1.28 10.72
N ASP A 280 -8.98 -0.85 9.45
CA ASP A 280 -10.13 -0.82 8.54
C ASP A 280 -10.73 -2.22 8.32
N TYR A 281 -9.89 -3.26 8.31
CA TYR A 281 -10.35 -4.64 8.19
C TYR A 281 -11.15 -5.08 9.42
N ILE A 282 -10.70 -4.72 10.61
CA ILE A 282 -11.45 -4.98 11.85
C ILE A 282 -12.78 -4.22 11.83
N GLU A 283 -12.74 -2.92 11.55
CA GLU A 283 -13.94 -2.08 11.56
C GLU A 283 -15.02 -2.57 10.57
N LYS A 284 -14.61 -3.04 9.38
CA LYS A 284 -15.52 -3.46 8.31
C LYS A 284 -15.97 -4.91 8.40
N GLN A 285 -15.10 -5.82 8.86
CA GLN A 285 -15.36 -7.27 8.80
C GLN A 285 -15.51 -7.94 10.17
N PHE A 286 -14.98 -7.31 11.24
CA PHE A 286 -14.99 -7.82 12.60
C PHE A 286 -15.42 -6.75 13.62
N PRO A 287 -16.59 -6.11 13.46
CA PRO A 287 -16.99 -4.98 14.31
C PRO A 287 -17.03 -5.32 15.80
N VAL A 288 -17.22 -6.58 16.17
CA VAL A 288 -17.18 -7.06 17.56
C VAL A 288 -15.77 -6.96 18.17
N MET A 289 -14.72 -6.85 17.35
CA MET A 289 -13.35 -6.70 17.79
C MET A 289 -12.88 -5.26 17.87
N LYS A 290 -13.72 -4.28 17.50
CA LYS A 290 -13.36 -2.87 17.43
C LYS A 290 -12.89 -2.30 18.78
N GLU A 291 -13.50 -2.72 19.89
CA GLU A 291 -13.15 -2.28 21.24
C GLU A 291 -11.77 -2.76 21.70
N HIS A 292 -11.26 -3.81 21.04
CA HIS A 292 -9.94 -4.38 21.31
C HIS A 292 -8.83 -3.75 20.45
N VAL A 293 -9.15 -2.86 19.52
CA VAL A 293 -8.12 -2.12 18.78
C VAL A 293 -7.46 -1.12 19.72
N SER A 294 -6.14 -1.03 19.70
CA SER A 294 -5.40 -0.02 20.45
C SER A 294 -5.92 1.37 20.14
N HIS A 295 -6.12 2.18 21.19
CA HIS A 295 -6.59 3.55 21.04
C HIS A 295 -5.52 4.51 20.53
N ASN A 296 -4.27 4.06 20.47
CA ASN A 296 -3.15 4.86 20.03
C ASN A 296 -3.28 5.22 18.54
N LEU A 297 -2.77 6.39 18.17
CA LEU A 297 -2.57 6.76 16.78
C LEU A 297 -1.50 5.86 16.15
N SER A 298 -1.50 5.74 14.83
CA SER A 298 -0.41 5.02 14.15
C SER A 298 0.93 5.76 14.35
N PRO A 299 2.08 5.08 14.22
CA PRO A 299 3.40 5.70 14.31
C PRO A 299 3.56 6.98 13.48
N MET A 300 3.04 6.98 12.25
CA MET A 300 3.01 8.16 11.39
C MET A 300 2.27 9.34 12.06
N ALA A 301 1.07 9.11 12.54
CA ALA A 301 0.24 10.16 13.10
C ALA A 301 0.72 10.60 14.50
N THR A 302 1.31 9.69 15.28
CA THR A 302 1.86 9.98 16.61
C THR A 302 3.06 10.94 16.51
N ILE A 303 4.04 10.65 15.65
CA ILE A 303 5.20 11.53 15.48
C ILE A 303 4.80 12.87 14.84
N ALA A 304 3.87 12.84 13.90
CA ALA A 304 3.38 14.07 13.27
C ALA A 304 2.66 14.99 14.26
N LYS A 305 1.82 14.41 15.12
CA LYS A 305 1.18 15.15 16.23
C LYS A 305 2.24 15.79 17.12
N TYR A 306 3.24 15.03 17.53
CA TYR A 306 4.34 15.53 18.37
C TYR A 306 5.09 16.71 17.70
N ILE A 307 5.42 16.60 16.41
CA ILE A 307 6.10 17.67 15.67
C ILE A 307 5.22 18.92 15.61
N LYS A 308 3.92 18.80 15.31
CA LYS A 308 3.00 19.94 15.25
C LYS A 308 2.74 20.61 16.62
N GLU A 309 2.87 19.86 17.71
CA GLU A 309 2.79 20.40 19.07
C GLU A 309 4.06 21.17 19.48
N THR A 310 5.20 20.87 18.83
CA THR A 310 6.50 21.52 19.11
C THR A 310 6.86 22.62 18.12
N ASP A 311 6.30 22.61 16.92
CA ASP A 311 6.54 23.61 15.87
C ASP A 311 5.21 23.96 15.16
N GLU A 312 4.69 25.13 15.43
CA GLU A 312 3.41 25.60 14.88
C GLU A 312 3.44 25.80 13.36
N ASN A 313 4.63 26.06 12.79
CA ASN A 313 4.82 26.24 11.35
C ASN A 313 5.10 24.91 10.61
N ALA A 314 5.02 23.78 11.33
CA ALA A 314 5.33 22.48 10.72
C ALA A 314 4.28 22.08 9.68
N LYS A 315 4.78 21.69 8.50
CA LYS A 315 4.04 20.95 7.47
C LYS A 315 4.62 19.55 7.36
N ILE A 316 3.78 18.55 7.51
CA ILE A 316 4.21 17.16 7.63
C ILE A 316 3.86 16.38 6.36
N VAL A 317 4.89 15.84 5.71
CA VAL A 317 4.74 14.90 4.60
C VAL A 317 5.25 13.53 5.04
N PHE A 318 4.37 12.55 5.04
CA PHE A 318 4.79 11.17 5.27
C PHE A 318 5.27 10.53 3.97
N ILE A 319 6.42 9.87 4.02
CA ILE A 319 7.04 9.16 2.89
C ILE A 319 7.18 7.68 3.26
N GLY A 320 6.46 6.81 2.55
CA GLY A 320 6.46 5.41 2.91
C GLY A 320 5.90 4.45 1.86
N PRO A 321 5.80 3.15 2.15
CA PRO A 321 5.43 2.13 1.16
C PRO A 321 3.92 1.94 0.97
N CYS A 322 3.06 2.75 1.63
CA CYS A 322 1.71 2.30 1.96
C CYS A 322 0.61 3.16 1.34
N THR A 323 -0.24 2.56 0.51
CA THR A 323 -1.44 3.22 -0.05
C THR A 323 -2.53 3.43 1.01
N ALA A 324 -2.63 2.56 2.02
CA ALA A 324 -3.58 2.75 3.12
C ALA A 324 -3.25 3.97 4.00
N LYS A 325 -1.98 4.38 4.05
CA LYS A 325 -1.57 5.65 4.69
C LYS A 325 -2.12 6.86 3.94
N LYS A 326 -2.30 6.77 2.61
CA LYS A 326 -3.00 7.80 1.81
C LYS A 326 -4.49 7.91 2.14
N MET A 327 -5.10 6.87 2.68
CA MET A 327 -6.47 6.94 3.23
C MET A 327 -6.46 7.47 4.67
N GLU A 328 -5.50 7.01 5.47
CA GLU A 328 -5.44 7.34 6.89
C GLU A 328 -5.29 8.84 7.15
N PHE A 329 -4.41 9.53 6.39
CA PHE A 329 -4.20 10.97 6.61
C PHE A 329 -5.44 11.83 6.29
N GLN A 330 -6.39 11.31 5.53
CA GLN A 330 -7.65 11.99 5.21
C GLN A 330 -8.72 11.81 6.31
N LYS A 331 -8.53 10.83 7.24
CA LYS A 331 -9.46 10.62 8.36
C LYS A 331 -9.42 11.78 9.33
N GLU A 332 -10.58 12.22 9.83
CA GLU A 332 -10.71 13.37 10.74
C GLU A 332 -9.77 13.30 11.95
N ARG A 333 -9.54 12.09 12.48
CA ARG A 333 -8.64 11.85 13.62
C ARG A 333 -7.16 12.14 13.31
N VAL A 334 -6.74 12.06 12.05
CA VAL A 334 -5.33 12.16 11.62
C VAL A 334 -5.07 13.41 10.79
N LYS A 335 -6.06 13.86 10.03
CA LYS A 335 -6.00 15.03 9.14
C LYS A 335 -5.39 16.29 9.76
N PRO A 336 -5.58 16.61 11.07
CA PRO A 336 -4.95 17.79 11.66
C PRO A 336 -3.43 17.71 11.74
N TYR A 337 -2.85 16.52 11.70
CA TYR A 337 -1.43 16.30 11.96
C TYR A 337 -0.60 16.06 10.68
N ILE A 338 -1.20 15.52 9.61
CA ILE A 338 -0.50 15.16 8.37
C ILE A 338 -1.04 16.01 7.22
N ASP A 339 -0.15 16.69 6.52
CA ASP A 339 -0.53 17.56 5.39
C ASP A 339 -0.55 16.78 4.07
N SER A 340 0.34 15.78 3.88
CA SER A 340 0.32 14.90 2.69
C SER A 340 1.03 13.56 2.95
N VAL A 341 0.74 12.58 2.07
CA VAL A 341 1.35 11.25 2.09
C VAL A 341 1.79 10.87 0.68
N ILE A 342 3.07 10.55 0.49
CA ILE A 342 3.61 10.04 -0.77
C ILE A 342 4.31 8.70 -0.58
N THR A 343 4.39 7.95 -1.68
CA THR A 343 5.07 6.65 -1.72
C THR A 343 6.55 6.79 -2.10
N PHE A 344 7.33 5.71 -1.94
CA PHE A 344 8.72 5.68 -2.42
C PHE A 344 8.82 5.82 -3.94
N GLU A 345 7.81 5.34 -4.68
CA GLU A 345 7.73 5.55 -6.14
C GLU A 345 7.59 7.03 -6.48
N GLU A 346 6.77 7.77 -5.71
CA GLU A 346 6.59 9.22 -5.86
C GLU A 346 7.85 9.98 -5.44
N LEU A 347 8.51 9.57 -4.35
CA LEU A 347 9.80 10.18 -3.95
C LEU A 347 10.86 10.01 -5.03
N GLN A 348 10.97 8.81 -5.64
CA GLN A 348 11.90 8.60 -6.75
C GLN A 348 11.59 9.52 -7.93
N ALA A 349 10.29 9.74 -8.23
CA ALA A 349 9.89 10.65 -9.29
C ALA A 349 10.21 12.12 -8.96
N LEU A 350 10.13 12.52 -7.69
CA LEU A 350 10.56 13.86 -7.22
C LEU A 350 12.05 14.06 -7.44
N PHE A 351 12.90 13.12 -7.03
CA PHE A 351 14.36 13.21 -7.26
C PHE A 351 14.68 13.37 -8.74
N ASP A 352 14.19 12.45 -9.57
CA ASP A 352 14.55 12.45 -10.99
C ASP A 352 13.87 13.60 -11.76
N GLY A 353 12.68 14.07 -11.33
CA GLY A 353 12.00 15.23 -11.90
C GLY A 353 12.69 16.57 -11.59
N ARG A 354 13.45 16.61 -10.46
CA ARG A 354 14.31 17.75 -10.07
C ARG A 354 15.77 17.56 -10.47
N GLU A 355 16.08 16.47 -11.18
CA GLU A 355 17.44 16.14 -11.63
C GLU A 355 18.43 15.96 -10.45
N ILE A 356 17.93 15.53 -9.28
CA ILE A 356 18.74 15.24 -8.09
C ILE A 356 19.31 13.83 -8.21
N ASP A 357 20.61 13.71 -8.42
CA ASP A 357 21.32 12.43 -8.42
C ASP A 357 21.80 12.10 -7.01
N ILE A 358 20.96 11.38 -6.25
CA ILE A 358 21.24 11.06 -4.85
C ILE A 358 22.57 10.26 -4.67
N THR A 359 23.05 9.57 -5.71
CA THR A 359 24.30 8.78 -5.62
C THR A 359 25.55 9.66 -5.50
N LYS A 360 25.43 10.95 -5.82
CA LYS A 360 26.54 11.93 -5.77
C LYS A 360 26.50 12.81 -4.54
N LEU A 361 25.45 12.70 -3.71
CA LEU A 361 25.29 13.53 -2.52
C LEU A 361 26.13 13.00 -1.35
N GLU A 362 26.49 13.89 -0.48
CA GLU A 362 27.08 13.54 0.82
C GLU A 362 26.06 12.85 1.71
N GLU A 363 26.51 12.00 2.62
CA GLU A 363 25.64 11.30 3.55
C GLU A 363 25.27 12.21 4.73
N ASP A 364 23.99 12.29 5.05
CA ASP A 364 23.48 12.90 6.27
C ASP A 364 22.98 11.83 7.24
N VAL A 365 22.96 12.16 8.52
CA VAL A 365 22.60 11.22 9.59
C VAL A 365 21.09 11.19 9.81
N LEU A 366 20.55 9.99 9.88
CA LEU A 366 19.16 9.73 10.30
C LEU A 366 19.21 8.76 11.48
N ASP A 367 19.11 9.27 12.69
CA ASP A 367 19.18 8.48 13.92
C ASP A 367 18.30 9.07 15.03
N ASN A 368 16.98 9.08 14.78
CA ASN A 368 15.98 9.60 15.72
C ASN A 368 15.28 8.52 16.53
N ALA A 369 15.43 7.24 16.15
CA ALA A 369 14.64 6.14 16.71
C ALA A 369 15.50 5.01 17.26
N SER A 370 14.89 4.17 18.09
CA SER A 370 15.51 2.99 18.65
C SER A 370 15.59 1.83 17.63
N TYR A 371 16.33 0.77 17.99
CA TYR A 371 16.29 -0.51 17.29
C TYR A 371 14.84 -1.00 17.09
N TYR A 372 14.06 -0.97 18.16
CA TYR A 372 12.71 -1.52 18.17
C TYR A 372 11.74 -0.71 17.30
N GLY A 373 11.83 0.61 17.29
CA GLY A 373 11.04 1.46 16.40
C GLY A 373 11.34 1.19 14.93
N ARG A 374 12.61 0.99 14.57
CA ARG A 374 13.02 0.72 13.18
C ARG A 374 12.52 -0.62 12.67
N ILE A 375 12.49 -1.67 13.50
CA ILE A 375 12.03 -2.99 13.10
C ILE A 375 10.51 -3.13 12.94
N PHE A 376 9.70 -2.13 13.31
CA PHE A 376 8.27 -2.10 13.01
C PHE A 376 7.93 -2.29 11.53
N ALA A 377 8.87 -1.99 10.63
CA ALA A 377 8.66 -2.15 9.19
C ALA A 377 8.50 -3.60 8.75
N ARG A 378 8.91 -4.57 9.57
CA ARG A 378 8.74 -6.00 9.30
C ARG A 378 7.70 -6.66 10.20
N SER A 379 7.09 -7.74 9.72
CA SER A 379 6.19 -8.56 10.54
C SER A 379 6.93 -9.13 11.75
N GLY A 380 6.33 -9.09 12.93
CA GLY A 380 6.89 -9.44 14.22
C GLY A 380 7.64 -8.30 14.92
N GLY A 381 7.92 -7.19 14.22
CA GLY A 381 8.68 -6.08 14.79
C GLY A 381 7.93 -5.30 15.87
N LEU A 382 6.62 -5.12 15.70
CA LEU A 382 5.79 -4.51 16.73
C LEU A 382 5.68 -5.40 17.97
N ALA A 383 5.48 -6.70 17.79
CA ALA A 383 5.42 -7.63 18.93
C ALA A 383 6.72 -7.61 19.75
N ASP A 384 7.87 -7.59 19.06
CA ASP A 384 9.18 -7.45 19.71
C ASP A 384 9.28 -6.13 20.49
N ALA A 385 8.81 -5.03 19.91
CA ALA A 385 8.85 -3.70 20.52
C ALA A 385 7.92 -3.59 21.75
N VAL A 386 6.72 -4.14 21.70
CA VAL A 386 5.79 -4.19 22.85
C VAL A 386 6.37 -5.04 23.96
N SER A 387 7.03 -6.17 23.65
CA SER A 387 7.75 -7.00 24.64
C SER A 387 8.84 -6.19 25.37
N GLN A 388 9.62 -5.42 24.61
CA GLN A 388 10.64 -4.53 25.18
C GLN A 388 10.02 -3.43 26.04
N ALA A 389 8.93 -2.81 25.57
CA ALA A 389 8.23 -1.76 26.28
C ALA A 389 7.66 -2.26 27.63
N LEU A 390 7.08 -3.46 27.68
CA LEU A 390 6.63 -4.09 28.94
C LEU A 390 7.78 -4.23 29.94
N SER A 391 8.96 -4.68 29.48
CA SER A 391 10.15 -4.78 30.31
C SER A 391 10.63 -3.40 30.83
N GLU A 392 10.62 -2.39 29.97
CA GLU A 392 11.03 -1.02 30.35
C GLU A 392 10.03 -0.33 31.30
N HIS A 393 8.75 -0.71 31.26
CA HIS A 393 7.74 -0.32 32.25
C HIS A 393 7.88 -1.06 33.58
N GLY A 394 8.70 -2.11 33.66
CA GLY A 394 8.77 -2.97 34.84
C GLY A 394 7.52 -3.81 35.06
N ILE A 395 6.77 -4.12 34.01
CA ILE A 395 5.54 -4.93 34.06
C ILE A 395 5.93 -6.42 33.93
N GLU A 396 6.43 -7.00 35.00
CA GLU A 396 6.93 -8.39 35.02
C GLU A 396 5.82 -9.44 35.27
N ASP A 397 4.74 -9.05 35.93
CA ASP A 397 3.62 -9.95 36.27
C ASP A 397 2.67 -10.23 35.12
N PHE A 398 2.83 -9.56 33.97
CA PHE A 398 1.99 -9.75 32.80
C PHE A 398 2.59 -10.77 31.84
N LYS A 399 1.94 -11.93 31.71
CA LYS A 399 2.35 -12.92 30.72
C LYS A 399 2.00 -12.44 29.31
N TYR A 400 2.99 -11.95 28.60
CA TYR A 400 2.86 -11.52 27.21
C TYR A 400 2.92 -12.72 26.25
N ASP A 401 1.90 -12.89 25.42
CA ASP A 401 1.79 -13.96 24.43
C ASP A 401 1.24 -13.39 23.11
N PRO A 402 2.09 -12.82 22.26
CA PRO A 402 1.66 -12.20 21.00
C PRO A 402 1.46 -13.23 19.88
N VAL A 403 0.61 -12.87 18.92
CA VAL A 403 0.55 -13.50 17.59
C VAL A 403 0.82 -12.45 16.52
N SER A 404 1.89 -12.64 15.75
CA SER A 404 2.22 -11.78 14.62
C SER A 404 1.58 -12.31 13.36
N CYS A 405 0.63 -11.53 12.80
CA CYS A 405 -0.14 -11.89 11.61
C CYS A 405 0.49 -11.25 10.38
N ASP A 406 1.07 -12.07 9.52
CA ASP A 406 1.71 -11.71 8.27
C ASP A 406 0.73 -11.80 7.10
N GLY A 407 0.17 -10.66 6.71
CA GLY A 407 -0.87 -10.55 5.69
C GLY A 407 -2.30 -10.78 6.19
N ILE A 408 -3.28 -10.30 5.42
CA ILE A 408 -4.72 -10.31 5.78
C ILE A 408 -5.26 -11.71 6.06
N GLU A 409 -4.77 -12.76 5.41
CA GLU A 409 -5.25 -14.13 5.66
C GLU A 409 -4.89 -14.60 7.08
N ALA A 410 -3.67 -14.30 7.55
CA ALA A 410 -3.25 -14.60 8.92
C ALA A 410 -4.07 -13.75 9.91
N CYS A 411 -4.26 -12.46 9.63
CA CYS A 411 -5.12 -11.58 10.42
C CYS A 411 -6.55 -12.13 10.54
N ARG A 412 -7.13 -12.63 9.44
CA ARG A 412 -8.48 -13.21 9.43
C ARG A 412 -8.58 -14.41 10.36
N VAL A 413 -7.59 -15.30 10.32
CA VAL A 413 -7.59 -16.50 11.18
C VAL A 413 -7.49 -16.12 12.66
N ALA A 414 -6.61 -15.19 13.02
CA ALA A 414 -6.45 -14.72 14.39
C ALA A 414 -7.73 -14.01 14.90
N LEU A 415 -8.30 -13.08 14.10
CA LEU A 415 -9.53 -12.35 14.44
C LEU A 415 -10.74 -13.27 14.59
N LEU A 416 -10.87 -14.31 13.73
CA LEU A 416 -11.93 -15.31 13.84
C LEU A 416 -11.81 -16.14 15.13
N LYS A 417 -10.59 -16.46 15.56
CA LYS A 417 -10.36 -17.16 16.83
C LYS A 417 -10.65 -16.24 18.01
N ALA A 418 -10.18 -14.99 17.94
CA ALA A 418 -10.39 -14.00 18.99
C ALA A 418 -11.87 -13.68 19.18
N SER A 419 -12.63 -13.46 18.08
CA SER A 419 -14.08 -13.18 18.14
C SER A 419 -14.91 -14.33 18.72
N LYS A 420 -14.35 -15.54 18.79
CA LYS A 420 -14.95 -16.74 19.42
C LYS A 420 -14.37 -17.06 20.79
N ASN A 421 -13.49 -16.22 21.32
CA ASN A 421 -12.78 -16.42 22.59
C ASN A 421 -11.97 -17.74 22.64
N VAL A 422 -11.43 -18.19 21.48
CA VAL A 422 -10.61 -19.41 21.39
C VAL A 422 -9.16 -19.12 20.97
N LEU A 423 -8.78 -17.86 20.86
CA LEU A 423 -7.39 -17.46 20.64
C LEU A 423 -6.65 -17.53 21.98
N PRO A 424 -5.53 -18.30 22.09
CA PRO A 424 -4.77 -18.37 23.33
C PRO A 424 -3.94 -17.11 23.61
N ASN A 425 -3.60 -16.37 22.55
CA ASN A 425 -2.74 -15.18 22.61
C ASN A 425 -3.51 -13.95 23.14
N ASN A 426 -2.78 -13.03 23.74
CA ASN A 426 -3.33 -11.79 24.31
C ASN A 426 -2.98 -10.52 23.55
N PHE A 427 -2.18 -10.62 22.50
CA PHE A 427 -1.88 -9.51 21.60
C PHE A 427 -1.88 -9.98 20.14
N ILE A 428 -2.57 -9.23 19.27
CA ILE A 428 -2.57 -9.48 17.83
C ILE A 428 -1.82 -8.32 17.14
N GLU A 429 -0.60 -8.62 16.66
CA GLU A 429 0.04 -7.76 15.69
C GLU A 429 -0.53 -8.04 14.29
N GLY A 430 -1.24 -7.08 13.69
CA GLY A 430 -1.88 -7.23 12.40
C GLY A 430 -1.18 -6.43 11.30
N MET A 431 -0.61 -7.12 10.30
CA MET A 431 -0.03 -6.51 9.11
C MET A 431 -0.80 -6.95 7.87
N ALA A 432 -1.34 -5.98 7.10
CA ALA A 432 -2.12 -6.28 5.90
C ALA A 432 -1.26 -6.78 4.74
N CYS A 433 0.00 -6.35 4.67
CA CYS A 433 0.97 -6.76 3.65
C CYS A 433 1.81 -7.93 4.15
N SER A 434 2.12 -8.89 3.27
CA SER A 434 3.05 -9.97 3.59
C SER A 434 4.47 -9.42 3.76
N GLY A 435 5.15 -9.85 4.83
CA GLY A 435 6.44 -9.33 5.26
C GLY A 435 6.36 -8.06 6.11
N GLY A 436 5.18 -7.47 6.29
CA GLY A 436 4.98 -6.18 6.95
C GLY A 436 5.04 -5.01 5.95
N CYS A 437 5.46 -3.82 6.40
CA CYS A 437 5.49 -2.61 5.55
C CYS A 437 6.44 -2.73 4.35
N ILE A 438 7.46 -3.58 4.42
CA ILE A 438 8.37 -3.88 3.29
C ILE A 438 7.66 -4.54 2.10
N GLY A 439 6.46 -5.11 2.30
CA GLY A 439 5.58 -5.64 1.25
C GLY A 439 4.52 -4.65 0.75
N GLY A 440 4.64 -3.38 1.07
CA GLY A 440 3.66 -2.34 0.71
C GLY A 440 3.63 -2.03 -0.79
N ALA A 441 2.45 -1.70 -1.31
CA ALA A 441 2.23 -1.48 -2.75
C ALA A 441 2.99 -0.27 -3.33
N GLY A 442 3.46 0.66 -2.49
CA GLY A 442 4.27 1.82 -2.89
C GLY A 442 5.78 1.63 -2.73
N CYS A 443 6.24 0.40 -2.46
CA CYS A 443 7.65 0.04 -2.50
C CYS A 443 8.20 0.07 -3.93
N LEU A 444 9.48 0.45 -4.09
CA LEU A 444 10.19 0.38 -5.37
C LEU A 444 10.44 -1.08 -5.79
N THR A 445 10.87 -1.88 -4.81
CA THR A 445 11.19 -3.30 -4.98
C THR A 445 10.65 -4.12 -3.80
N HIS A 446 10.42 -5.41 -4.06
CA HIS A 446 10.01 -6.39 -3.06
C HIS A 446 11.01 -7.54 -3.09
N GLY A 447 11.89 -7.57 -2.11
CA GLY A 447 13.00 -8.53 -2.06
C GLY A 447 12.97 -9.43 -0.83
N VAL A 448 13.44 -10.67 -1.00
CA VAL A 448 13.64 -11.61 0.13
C VAL A 448 14.62 -11.03 1.17
N LYS A 449 15.50 -10.12 0.74
CA LYS A 449 16.52 -9.48 1.59
C LYS A 449 16.01 -8.29 2.37
N ASP A 450 14.85 -7.73 2.04
CA ASP A 450 14.35 -6.47 2.60
C ASP A 450 14.18 -6.54 4.13
N LYS A 451 13.78 -7.70 4.65
CA LYS A 451 13.74 -7.95 6.09
C LYS A 451 15.12 -7.81 6.75
N ASN A 452 16.15 -8.37 6.12
CA ASN A 452 17.51 -8.32 6.66
C ASN A 452 18.07 -6.88 6.61
N GLU A 453 17.72 -6.10 5.58
CA GLU A 453 18.12 -4.69 5.50
C GLU A 453 17.45 -3.84 6.59
N VAL A 454 16.16 -4.09 6.89
CA VAL A 454 15.46 -3.45 8.02
C VAL A 454 16.08 -3.85 9.35
N ASP A 455 16.38 -5.14 9.58
CA ASP A 455 17.04 -5.60 10.80
C ASP A 455 18.47 -5.03 10.94
N LYS A 456 19.18 -4.86 9.83
CA LYS A 456 20.50 -4.21 9.79
C LYS A 456 20.37 -2.74 10.18
N TYR A 457 19.43 -2.02 9.55
CA TYR A 457 19.16 -0.62 9.88
C TYR A 457 18.73 -0.45 11.35
N GLY A 458 17.95 -1.38 11.89
CA GLY A 458 17.64 -1.41 13.32
C GLY A 458 18.90 -1.45 14.18
N ARG A 459 19.84 -2.34 13.85
CA ARG A 459 21.10 -2.49 14.60
C ARG A 459 22.05 -1.29 14.52
N GLU A 460 21.89 -0.44 13.52
CA GLU A 460 22.64 0.81 13.35
C GLU A 460 22.16 1.94 14.29
N ALA A 461 21.01 1.78 14.98
CA ALA A 461 20.54 2.73 15.98
C ALA A 461 21.58 2.90 17.10
N MET A 462 21.93 4.15 17.44
CA MET A 462 22.86 4.44 18.51
C MET A 462 22.35 4.00 19.87
N GLU A 463 21.05 4.09 20.07
CA GLU A 463 20.38 3.68 21.31
C GLU A 463 19.40 2.54 21.03
N LYS A 464 19.50 1.47 21.84
CA LYS A 464 18.59 0.31 21.71
C LYS A 464 17.31 0.44 22.52
N PRO A 465 17.31 0.96 23.78
CA PRO A 465 16.08 1.09 24.57
C PRO A 465 15.10 2.10 23.98
N LEU A 466 13.81 1.79 24.04
CA LEU A 466 12.71 2.71 23.67
C LEU A 466 12.72 3.95 24.56
N GLN A 467 12.91 3.76 25.86
CA GLN A 467 12.85 4.83 26.86
C GLN A 467 13.93 5.89 26.67
N ALA A 468 15.09 5.54 26.16
CA ALA A 468 16.18 6.49 25.92
C ALA A 468 15.76 7.59 24.91
N ARG A 469 14.89 7.24 23.95
CA ARG A 469 14.34 8.19 22.96
C ARG A 469 13.13 8.94 23.48
N LEU A 470 12.44 8.42 24.50
CA LEU A 470 11.26 9.04 25.10
C LEU A 470 11.61 10.07 26.20
N VAL A 471 12.81 10.06 26.73
CA VAL A 471 13.28 11.05 27.74
C VAL A 471 13.19 12.50 27.22
N LEU A 472 13.26 12.68 25.90
CA LEU A 472 12.97 13.98 25.28
C LEU A 472 11.54 14.45 25.50
N ARG A 473 10.59 13.54 25.82
CA ARG A 473 9.19 13.84 26.07
C ARG A 473 8.96 14.55 27.40
N ASN A 474 9.76 14.28 28.43
CA ASN A 474 9.59 14.87 29.77
C ASN A 474 10.09 16.32 29.85
N ASN A 475 10.77 16.83 28.82
CA ASN A 475 11.22 18.22 28.75
C ASN A 475 10.24 19.12 27.96
N PHE A 476 9.10 18.57 27.48
CA PHE A 476 8.11 19.27 26.66
C PHE A 476 6.66 19.10 27.17
N ILE A 477 6.46 18.80 28.47
CA ILE A 477 5.18 18.92 29.17
C ILE A 477 5.26 20.07 30.15
#